data_540df7ee65842eeb4e8627d101057610
#
_entry.id   540df7ee65842eeb4e8627d101057610
#
_cell.length_a   1.000
_cell.length_b   1.000
_cell.length_c   1.000
_cell.angle_alpha   90.00
_cell.angle_beta   90.00
_cell.angle_gamma   90.00
#
_symmetry.space_group_name_H-M   'P 1'
#
loop_
_entity.id
_entity.type
_entity.pdbx_description
1 polymer ?
#
loop_
_entity_poly.entity_id
_entity_poly.type
_entity_poly.pdbx_seq_one_letter_code
_entity_poly.pdbx_strand_id
1 'polypeptide(L)'
;MHILRMPEVKLATGHRSHASIYNAIKDGLFTKPVPIGSRSVGWPSTEVFAINAARVAGQSNSEIRELVVKLEQARIDAFKSLYPGAVA
;
A
#
# COMPACT_ATOMS: atom_id res chain seq x y z
N MET A 1 11.85 -2.51 -6.47
CA MET A 1 10.53 -2.67 -5.82
C MET A 1 10.04 -4.10 -6.00
N HIS A 2 9.48 -4.69 -4.95
CA HIS A 2 8.88 -6.01 -4.99
C HIS A 2 7.39 -5.89 -4.71
N ILE A 3 6.64 -6.92 -5.09
CA ILE A 3 5.26 -7.07 -4.64
C ILE A 3 5.26 -8.03 -3.45
N LEU A 4 4.81 -7.55 -2.31
CA LEU A 4 4.71 -8.36 -1.09
C LEU A 4 3.32 -8.98 -0.99
N ARG A 5 3.27 -10.24 -0.60
CA ARG A 5 2.00 -10.94 -0.38
C ARG A 5 1.59 -10.82 1.08
N MET A 6 0.36 -11.26 1.38
CA MET A 6 -0.24 -11.09 2.71
C MET A 6 0.67 -11.58 3.86
N PRO A 7 1.29 -12.77 3.80
CA PRO A 7 2.16 -13.21 4.91
C PRO A 7 3.33 -12.26 5.15
N GLU A 8 3.93 -11.76 4.08
CA GLU A 8 5.06 -10.84 4.16
C GLU A 8 4.63 -9.46 4.68
N VAL A 9 3.45 -8.99 4.26
CA VAL A 9 2.90 -7.72 4.72
C VAL A 9 2.58 -7.79 6.21
N LYS A 10 1.97 -8.88 6.67
CA LYS A 10 1.72 -9.09 8.10
C LYS A 10 3.01 -9.05 8.90
N LEU A 11 4.03 -9.73 8.40
CA LEU A 11 5.33 -9.77 9.07
C LEU A 11 5.98 -8.38 9.10
N ALA A 12 5.97 -7.67 7.99
CA ALA A 12 6.60 -6.37 7.86
C ALA A 12 5.91 -5.30 8.70
N THR A 13 4.59 -5.36 8.81
CA THR A 13 3.79 -4.31 9.49
C THR A 13 3.47 -4.65 10.94
N GLY A 14 3.66 -5.89 11.36
CA GLY A 14 3.27 -6.33 12.69
C GLY A 14 1.78 -6.62 12.85
N HIS A 15 0.99 -6.55 11.81
CA HIS A 15 -0.42 -6.95 11.87
C HIS A 15 -0.51 -8.46 12.03
N ARG A 16 -1.38 -8.91 12.93
CA ARG A 16 -1.50 -10.33 13.27
C ARG A 16 -2.43 -11.11 12.36
N SER A 17 -3.36 -10.43 11.70
CA SER A 17 -4.40 -11.11 10.92
C SER A 17 -4.70 -10.36 9.62
N HIS A 18 -5.31 -11.07 8.68
CA HIS A 18 -5.85 -10.46 7.46
C HIS A 18 -6.89 -9.39 7.81
N ALA A 19 -7.75 -9.67 8.78
CA ALA A 19 -8.78 -8.72 9.21
C ALA A 19 -8.18 -7.41 9.70
N SER A 20 -7.08 -7.47 10.44
CA SER A 20 -6.41 -6.27 10.93
C SER A 20 -5.92 -5.38 9.77
N ILE A 21 -5.34 -6.00 8.73
CA ILE A 21 -4.88 -5.26 7.55
C ILE A 21 -6.08 -4.66 6.79
N TYR A 22 -7.13 -5.44 6.57
CA TYR A 22 -8.31 -4.95 5.85
C TYR A 22 -9.06 -3.88 6.62
N ASN A 23 -9.07 -3.94 7.95
CA ASN A 23 -9.59 -2.86 8.78
C ASN A 23 -8.78 -1.58 8.61
N ALA A 24 -7.46 -1.69 8.56
CA ALA A 24 -6.59 -0.53 8.32
C ALA A 24 -6.89 0.09 6.93
N ILE A 25 -7.06 -0.74 5.91
CA ILE A 25 -7.42 -0.27 4.56
C ILE A 25 -8.76 0.47 4.60
N LYS A 26 -9.75 -0.08 5.26
CA LYS A 26 -11.08 0.53 5.41
C LYS A 26 -10.99 1.90 6.09
N ASP A 27 -10.11 2.04 7.05
CA ASP A 27 -9.90 3.28 7.80
C ASP A 27 -8.99 4.28 7.07
N GLY A 28 -8.50 3.94 5.88
CA GLY A 28 -7.59 4.79 5.11
C GLY A 28 -6.16 4.80 5.61
N LEU A 29 -5.79 3.85 6.46
CA LEU A 29 -4.49 3.78 7.11
C LEU A 29 -3.52 2.79 6.45
N PHE A 30 -3.94 2.16 5.37
CA PHE A 30 -3.11 1.28 4.58
C PHE A 30 -3.60 1.30 3.13
N THR A 31 -2.70 1.04 2.19
CA THR A 31 -3.05 1.06 0.77
C THR A 31 -3.83 -0.19 0.39
N LYS A 32 -4.66 -0.07 -0.65
CA LYS A 32 -5.44 -1.18 -1.18
C LYS A 32 -4.53 -2.20 -1.84
N PRO A 33 -4.84 -3.50 -1.70
CA PRO A 33 -4.07 -4.52 -2.40
C PRO A 33 -4.25 -4.42 -3.91
N VAL A 34 -3.25 -4.89 -4.64
CA VAL A 34 -3.35 -5.04 -6.10
C VAL A 34 -3.51 -6.50 -6.46
N PRO A 35 -4.40 -6.83 -7.41
CA PRO A 35 -4.52 -8.21 -7.87
C PRO A 35 -3.26 -8.61 -8.66
N ILE A 36 -2.69 -9.77 -8.34
CA ILE A 36 -1.52 -10.30 -9.04
C ILE A 36 -1.79 -11.65 -9.69
N GLY A 37 -3.01 -12.12 -9.58
CA GLY A 37 -3.49 -13.37 -10.18
C GLY A 37 -4.95 -13.54 -9.88
N SER A 38 -5.54 -14.65 -10.29
CA SER A 38 -6.99 -14.84 -10.16
C SER A 38 -7.49 -14.83 -8.72
N ARG A 39 -6.65 -15.23 -7.76
CA ARG A 39 -7.00 -15.27 -6.34
C ARG A 39 -5.90 -14.72 -5.45
N SER A 40 -4.92 -14.06 -6.04
CA SER A 40 -3.77 -13.55 -5.30
C SER A 40 -3.75 -12.04 -5.34
N VAL A 41 -3.43 -11.46 -4.20
CA VAL A 41 -3.24 -10.01 -4.07
C VAL A 41 -1.88 -9.74 -3.46
N GLY A 42 -1.39 -8.52 -3.65
CA GLY A 42 -0.14 -8.09 -3.07
C GLY A 42 -0.08 -6.59 -2.93
N TRP A 43 0.99 -6.10 -2.37
CA TRP A 43 1.24 -4.68 -2.16
C TRP A 43 2.64 -4.33 -2.63
N PRO A 44 2.82 -3.18 -3.29
CA PRO A 44 4.18 -2.72 -3.60
C PRO A 44 4.99 -2.56 -2.31
N SER A 45 6.19 -3.13 -2.28
CA SER A 45 7.04 -3.06 -1.09
C SER A 45 7.37 -1.64 -0.69
N THR A 46 7.51 -0.74 -1.66
CA THR A 46 7.79 0.68 -1.40
C THR A 46 6.68 1.33 -0.59
N GLU A 47 5.43 0.95 -0.83
CA GLU A 47 4.29 1.49 -0.07
C GLU A 47 4.28 0.97 1.36
N VAL A 48 4.50 -0.32 1.53
CA VAL A 48 4.55 -0.94 2.86
C VAL A 48 5.64 -0.30 3.70
N PHE A 49 6.82 -0.11 3.12
CA PHE A 49 7.95 0.49 3.83
C PHE A 49 7.73 1.98 4.12
N ALA A 50 7.08 2.72 3.21
CA ALA A 50 6.76 4.13 3.44
C ALA A 50 5.78 4.30 4.60
N ILE A 51 4.75 3.46 4.67
CA ILE A 51 3.77 3.51 5.75
C ILE A 51 4.43 3.13 7.08
N ASN A 52 5.28 2.10 7.08
CA ASN A 52 6.05 1.74 8.28
C ASN A 52 6.93 2.89 8.75
N ALA A 53 7.63 3.54 7.83
CA ALA A 53 8.50 4.68 8.14
C ALA A 53 7.70 5.84 8.75
N ALA A 54 6.52 6.12 8.21
CA ALA A 54 5.64 7.15 8.75
C ALA A 54 5.21 6.83 10.18
N ARG A 55 4.88 5.59 10.47
CA ARG A 55 4.52 5.17 11.82
C ARG A 55 5.68 5.28 12.78
N VAL A 56 6.85 4.83 12.37
CA VAL A 56 8.07 4.91 13.20
C VAL A 56 8.43 6.37 13.47
N ALA A 57 8.20 7.26 12.51
CA ALA A 57 8.45 8.69 12.67
C ALA A 57 7.40 9.38 13.55
N GLY A 58 6.34 8.69 13.95
CA GLY A 58 5.33 9.25 14.83
C GLY A 58 4.28 10.09 14.13
N GLN A 59 4.06 9.89 12.83
CA GLN A 59 3.03 10.63 12.11
C GLN A 59 1.63 10.28 12.62
N SER A 60 0.74 11.25 12.61
CA SER A 60 -0.65 11.08 13.02
C SER A 60 -1.42 10.21 12.02
N ASN A 61 -2.55 9.68 12.46
CA ASN A 61 -3.44 8.95 11.54
C ASN A 61 -3.88 9.82 10.37
N SER A 62 -4.13 11.11 10.60
CA SER A 62 -4.48 12.04 9.53
C SER A 62 -3.37 12.15 8.49
N GLU A 63 -2.13 12.26 8.94
CA GLU A 63 -0.96 12.34 8.06
C GLU A 63 -0.75 11.03 7.29
N ILE A 64 -0.96 9.89 7.95
CA ILE A 64 -0.85 8.58 7.29
C ILE A 64 -1.94 8.42 6.23
N ARG A 65 -3.18 8.90 6.48
CA ARG A 65 -4.23 8.88 5.47
C ARG A 65 -3.86 9.69 4.23
N GLU A 66 -3.25 10.84 4.42
CA GLU A 66 -2.75 11.66 3.30
C GLU A 66 -1.65 10.91 2.52
N LEU A 67 -0.74 10.26 3.24
CA LEU A 67 0.30 9.45 2.62
C LEU A 67 -0.30 8.32 1.77
N VAL A 68 -1.29 7.61 2.29
CA VAL A 68 -1.97 6.51 1.59
C VAL A 68 -2.56 7.00 0.26
N VAL A 69 -3.24 8.16 0.27
CA VAL A 69 -3.80 8.74 -0.95
C VAL A 69 -2.69 9.04 -1.97
N LYS A 70 -1.59 9.62 -1.51
CA LYS A 70 -0.46 9.93 -2.39
C LYS A 70 0.20 8.68 -2.96
N LEU A 71 0.34 7.64 -2.15
CA LEU A 71 0.93 6.38 -2.60
C LEU A 71 0.06 5.70 -3.67
N GLU A 72 -1.25 5.70 -3.47
CA GLU A 72 -2.16 5.12 -4.46
C GLU A 72 -2.18 5.94 -5.75
N GLN A 73 -2.13 7.25 -5.65
CA GLN A 73 -2.02 8.12 -6.84
C GLN A 73 -0.71 7.90 -7.57
N ALA A 74 0.37 7.69 -6.85
CA ALA A 74 1.67 7.44 -7.44
C ALA A 74 1.71 6.17 -8.31
N ARG A 75 0.86 5.19 -8.03
CA ARG A 75 0.74 3.99 -8.88
C ARG A 75 0.32 4.36 -10.29
N ILE A 76 -0.67 5.23 -10.40
CA ILE A 76 -1.22 5.70 -11.68
C ILE A 76 -0.19 6.56 -12.40
N ASP A 77 0.44 7.47 -11.68
CA ASP A 77 1.45 8.37 -12.23
C ASP A 77 2.66 7.60 -12.77
N ALA A 78 3.10 6.57 -12.06
CA ALA A 78 4.20 5.72 -12.51
C ALA A 78 3.86 5.01 -13.82
N PHE A 79 2.65 4.48 -13.95
CA PHE A 79 2.19 3.83 -15.17
C PHE A 79 2.12 4.82 -16.33
N LYS A 80 1.56 6.00 -16.11
CA LYS A 80 1.49 7.06 -17.15
C LYS A 80 2.86 7.50 -17.60
N SER A 81 3.82 7.55 -16.68
CA SER A 81 5.20 7.92 -17.01
C SER A 81 5.87 6.89 -17.92
N LEU A 82 5.60 5.59 -17.71
CA LEU A 82 6.17 4.51 -18.52
C LEU A 82 5.46 4.35 -19.88
N TYR A 83 4.16 4.63 -19.92
CA TYR A 83 3.34 4.44 -21.13
C TYR A 83 2.43 5.65 -21.34
N PRO A 84 2.96 6.79 -21.79
CA PRO A 84 2.18 8.05 -21.84
C PRO A 84 0.93 7.99 -22.69
N GLY A 85 0.86 7.13 -23.67
CA GLY A 85 -0.32 6.99 -24.55
C GLY A 85 -1.30 5.92 -24.11
N ALA A 86 -1.03 5.17 -23.06
CA ALA A 86 -1.82 4.00 -22.68
C ALA A 86 -3.04 4.35 -21.82
N VAL A 87 -3.08 5.53 -21.22
CA VAL A 87 -4.18 5.98 -20.36
C VAL A 87 -4.76 7.24 -20.97
N ALA A 88 -6.03 7.14 -21.34
CA ALA A 88 -6.75 8.26 -21.95
C ALA A 88 -7.16 9.29 -20.88
#